data_62420379808bc362cb8f2379f83864f5
#
_entry.id   62420379808bc362cb8f2379f83864f5
#
_cell.length_a   1.000
_cell.length_b   1.000
_cell.length_c   1.000
_cell.angle_alpha   90.00
_cell.angle_beta   90.00
_cell.angle_gamma   90.00
#
_symmetry.space_group_name_H-M   'P 1'
#
loop_
_entity.id
_entity.type
_entity.pdbx_description
1 polymer ?
#
loop_
_entity_poly.entity_id
_entity_poly.type
_entity_poly.pdbx_seq_one_letter_code
_entity_poly.pdbx_strand_id
1 'polypeptide(L)'
;MPKWMLYPIAILCFVLPIAAQAPKKTPKKPVQEALKATPAEPQKDSVDLDVLYKLKEEAIQKSQVMKTLSFLADVYGGRLTGSPNTKLAAEWSLKRMKEWGLANVHLEPWEFGRGWVNERFSANVTSPVTYPLIGYALAWTPGTNGTITADAVLAPLESEADFEKYRGKLKGKIVLINAARDLTMVTEPLAHRYTDAELADIWQQPLEQPPLTPERRATIERLRTQREFNRKRNQFLLDEGVAAVFQEGRGDGGTVFVQSGGSRDPKDPPVPGQVMLAAEHYNRICRTVEDGVPVTIELNVQNKFLESDTNSFDIIGEIPGTDLADELVMIGAHFDSWHSGTGATDNGVGSAVMLEVMRVLKAAGVKMRRTVRIGLWTGEEQGLLGSRAYVKEHFADPEKMQLKPEHAKFDVYFNIDNGSGKLRGVYLQGNEAAAPIFRAWMEPFANLGMTTISIRNTGGTDHLSFDAVGLPGFQFIQDPLEYGTRTHHSNMDVYDRVQAGDLKQMAAIVATFVYQAANRQAMFPRKPLPPPQPARSPDGGPRP
;
A
#
# COMPACT_ATOMS: atom_id res chain seq x y z
N MET A 1 16.95 41.52 -46.25
CA MET A 1 16.63 41.91 -47.65
C MET A 1 16.96 40.74 -48.55
N PRO A 2 16.18 40.37 -49.60
CA PRO A 2 14.77 40.70 -49.92
C PRO A 2 13.87 39.44 -49.90
N LYS A 3 12.59 39.48 -49.64
CA LYS A 3 11.35 39.66 -50.45
C LYS A 3 11.31 38.94 -51.80
N TRP A 4 10.23 38.15 -51.97
CA TRP A 4 9.27 38.03 -53.13
C TRP A 4 8.24 36.96 -52.76
N MET A 5 6.99 37.19 -52.53
CA MET A 5 5.81 37.66 -53.31
C MET A 5 5.50 36.81 -54.56
N LEU A 6 4.34 36.19 -54.67
CA LEU A 6 3.13 36.48 -55.44
C LEU A 6 2.34 35.23 -55.81
N TYR A 7 1.15 35.15 -55.44
CA TYR A 7 -0.22 35.24 -56.00
C TYR A 7 -0.73 34.16 -56.97
N PRO A 8 -2.07 34.06 -57.16
CA PRO A 8 -2.79 32.81 -57.28
C PRO A 8 -3.33 32.57 -58.72
N ILE A 9 -3.75 31.32 -59.01
CA ILE A 9 -4.45 30.99 -60.25
C ILE A 9 -5.86 30.51 -59.89
N ALA A 10 -6.85 31.29 -60.35
CA ALA A 10 -8.24 30.92 -60.38
C ALA A 10 -8.54 30.09 -61.64
N ILE A 11 -9.20 28.97 -61.45
CA ILE A 11 -9.77 28.20 -62.56
C ILE A 11 -11.29 28.22 -62.44
N LEU A 12 -11.88 28.81 -63.48
CA LEU A 12 -13.31 28.94 -63.74
C LEU A 12 -13.80 27.61 -64.35
N CYS A 13 -14.81 26.98 -63.76
CA CYS A 13 -15.50 25.86 -64.38
C CYS A 13 -16.98 26.19 -64.62
N PHE A 14 -17.37 25.98 -65.84
CA PHE A 14 -18.70 26.18 -66.44
C PHE A 14 -19.79 25.29 -65.79
N VAL A 15 -20.93 25.90 -65.55
CA VAL A 15 -22.16 25.23 -65.16
C VAL A 15 -23.04 24.97 -66.39
N LEU A 16 -23.44 23.74 -66.61
CA LEU A 16 -24.54 23.38 -67.51
C LEU A 16 -25.70 22.81 -66.66
N PRO A 17 -26.96 23.16 -66.96
CA PRO A 17 -28.10 22.77 -66.13
C PRO A 17 -28.62 21.36 -66.59
N ILE A 18 -28.73 20.46 -65.64
CA ILE A 18 -29.50 19.22 -65.83
C ILE A 18 -30.83 19.36 -65.11
N ALA A 19 -31.93 19.17 -65.89
CA ALA A 19 -33.29 19.28 -65.39
C ALA A 19 -33.60 18.19 -64.35
N ALA A 20 -34.08 18.62 -63.22
CA ALA A 20 -34.49 17.73 -62.11
C ALA A 20 -35.93 17.27 -62.30
N GLN A 21 -36.13 15.95 -62.35
CA GLN A 21 -37.44 15.30 -62.15
C GLN A 21 -37.77 15.27 -60.64
N ALA A 22 -38.97 15.74 -60.29
CA ALA A 22 -39.48 15.76 -58.92
C ALA A 22 -39.75 14.34 -58.36
N PRO A 23 -39.30 14.01 -57.14
CA PRO A 23 -39.63 12.75 -56.51
C PRO A 23 -41.05 12.79 -55.89
N LYS A 24 -41.76 11.68 -56.05
CA LYS A 24 -43.11 11.43 -55.49
C LYS A 24 -43.06 11.50 -53.96
N LYS A 25 -43.96 12.24 -53.34
CA LYS A 25 -44.18 12.33 -51.90
C LYS A 25 -44.71 10.99 -51.34
N THR A 26 -43.91 10.31 -50.53
CA THR A 26 -44.37 9.26 -49.60
C THR A 26 -44.97 9.88 -48.35
N PRO A 27 -46.04 9.35 -47.77
CA PRO A 27 -46.66 9.96 -46.58
C PRO A 27 -45.74 9.74 -45.36
N LYS A 28 -45.43 10.83 -44.67
CA LYS A 28 -44.71 10.81 -43.37
C LYS A 28 -45.63 10.22 -42.30
N LYS A 29 -45.18 9.11 -41.66
CA LYS A 29 -45.74 8.66 -40.38
C LYS A 29 -45.57 9.78 -39.33
N PRO A 30 -46.50 9.97 -38.36
CA PRO A 30 -46.33 10.96 -37.32
C PRO A 30 -45.11 10.60 -36.48
N VAL A 31 -44.21 11.57 -36.32
CA VAL A 31 -43.12 11.51 -35.38
C VAL A 31 -43.75 11.54 -33.99
N GLN A 32 -43.69 10.43 -33.26
CA GLN A 32 -43.97 10.40 -31.83
C GLN A 32 -43.05 11.45 -31.17
N GLU A 33 -43.65 12.45 -30.52
CA GLU A 33 -42.93 13.35 -29.64
C GLU A 33 -42.17 12.50 -28.63
N ALA A 34 -40.85 12.55 -28.72
CA ALA A 34 -40.01 12.06 -27.64
C ALA A 34 -40.40 12.84 -26.39
N LEU A 35 -41.03 12.17 -25.45
CA LEU A 35 -41.26 12.67 -24.10
C LEU A 35 -39.94 13.25 -23.62
N LYS A 36 -39.89 14.57 -23.46
CA LYS A 36 -38.80 15.25 -22.78
C LYS A 36 -38.77 14.63 -21.36
N ALA A 37 -37.81 13.72 -21.15
CA ALA A 37 -37.50 13.27 -19.80
C ALA A 37 -37.18 14.53 -18.99
N THR A 38 -38.01 14.83 -18.01
CA THR A 38 -37.71 15.86 -17.01
C THR A 38 -36.33 15.49 -16.46
N PRO A 39 -35.37 16.41 -16.43
CA PRO A 39 -34.09 16.10 -15.78
C PRO A 39 -34.38 15.60 -14.37
N ALA A 40 -33.94 14.40 -14.03
CA ALA A 40 -34.08 13.89 -12.68
C ALA A 40 -33.48 14.92 -11.73
N GLU A 41 -34.22 15.29 -10.68
CA GLU A 41 -33.69 16.16 -9.64
C GLU A 41 -32.36 15.58 -9.18
N PRO A 42 -31.32 16.42 -8.96
CA PRO A 42 -30.03 15.93 -8.49
C PRO A 42 -30.24 15.14 -7.20
N GLN A 43 -29.73 13.93 -7.17
CA GLN A 43 -29.84 13.06 -5.99
C GLN A 43 -29.31 13.80 -4.77
N LYS A 44 -30.11 13.87 -3.71
CA LYS A 44 -29.69 14.45 -2.44
C LYS A 44 -28.91 13.39 -1.67
N ASP A 45 -27.57 13.54 -1.61
CA ASP A 45 -26.66 12.64 -0.88
C ASP A 45 -26.68 12.91 0.65
N SER A 46 -27.89 13.11 1.23
CA SER A 46 -28.04 13.34 2.68
C SER A 46 -27.85 12.04 3.47
N VAL A 47 -27.16 12.16 4.60
CA VAL A 47 -26.95 11.03 5.51
C VAL A 47 -28.23 10.72 6.28
N ASP A 48 -28.58 9.43 6.38
CA ASP A 48 -29.61 8.95 7.28
C ASP A 48 -29.11 9.02 8.73
N LEU A 49 -29.60 10.01 9.48
CA LEU A 49 -29.11 10.29 10.84
C LEU A 49 -29.47 9.20 11.85
N ASP A 50 -30.56 8.50 11.67
CA ASP A 50 -30.97 7.40 12.56
C ASP A 50 -30.04 6.20 12.39
N VAL A 51 -29.68 5.89 11.16
CA VAL A 51 -28.71 4.84 10.87
C VAL A 51 -27.30 5.28 11.31
N LEU A 52 -26.92 6.53 11.03
CA LEU A 52 -25.65 7.08 11.51
C LEU A 52 -25.50 6.91 13.02
N TYR A 53 -26.53 7.24 13.79
CA TYR A 53 -26.50 7.09 15.23
C TYR A 53 -26.25 5.64 15.66
N LYS A 54 -26.95 4.67 15.07
CA LYS A 54 -26.74 3.24 15.34
C LYS A 54 -25.34 2.77 15.00
N LEU A 55 -24.81 3.18 13.85
CA LEU A 55 -23.45 2.83 13.42
C LEU A 55 -22.39 3.44 14.36
N LYS A 56 -22.57 4.71 14.76
CA LYS A 56 -21.67 5.38 15.74
C LYS A 56 -21.72 4.70 17.10
N GLU A 57 -22.90 4.31 17.59
CA GLU A 57 -23.04 3.59 18.85
C GLU A 57 -22.25 2.26 18.81
N GLU A 58 -22.43 1.45 17.77
CA GLU A 58 -21.72 0.18 17.62
C GLU A 58 -20.20 0.39 17.48
N ALA A 59 -19.76 1.35 16.66
CA ALA A 59 -18.35 1.57 16.36
C ALA A 59 -17.59 2.23 17.53
N ILE A 60 -18.25 3.05 18.37
CA ILE A 60 -17.59 3.81 19.43
C ILE A 60 -17.79 3.15 20.79
N GLN A 61 -19.04 2.81 21.16
CA GLN A 61 -19.37 2.31 22.48
C GLN A 61 -19.16 0.80 22.63
N LYS A 62 -19.41 0.03 21.54
CA LYS A 62 -19.35 -1.44 21.55
C LYS A 62 -18.20 -1.95 20.67
N SER A 63 -17.21 -1.11 20.37
CA SER A 63 -16.11 -1.42 19.47
C SER A 63 -15.29 -2.62 19.92
N GLN A 64 -14.93 -3.44 18.95
CA GLN A 64 -13.98 -4.55 19.13
C GLN A 64 -12.66 -4.29 18.38
N VAL A 65 -12.48 -3.12 17.77
CA VAL A 65 -11.36 -2.82 16.87
C VAL A 65 -10.00 -3.04 17.52
N MET A 66 -9.81 -2.60 18.77
CA MET A 66 -8.54 -2.79 19.51
C MET A 66 -8.28 -4.26 19.82
N LYS A 67 -9.32 -5.04 20.14
CA LYS A 67 -9.18 -6.48 20.34
C LYS A 67 -8.79 -7.19 19.03
N THR A 68 -9.41 -6.80 17.92
CA THR A 68 -9.05 -7.31 16.59
C THR A 68 -7.60 -6.98 16.25
N LEU A 69 -7.18 -5.74 16.47
CA LEU A 69 -5.81 -5.31 16.25
C LEU A 69 -4.80 -6.09 17.12
N SER A 70 -5.09 -6.30 18.42
CA SER A 70 -4.23 -7.09 19.29
C SER A 70 -4.03 -8.53 18.79
N PHE A 71 -5.08 -9.16 18.25
CA PHE A 71 -4.91 -10.46 17.62
C PHE A 71 -4.02 -10.41 16.38
N LEU A 72 -4.21 -9.43 15.49
CA LEU A 72 -3.41 -9.29 14.29
C LEU A 72 -1.94 -8.94 14.59
N ALA A 73 -1.71 -8.04 15.55
CA ALA A 73 -0.39 -7.55 15.88
C ALA A 73 0.33 -8.39 16.94
N ASP A 74 -0.29 -8.61 18.13
CA ASP A 74 0.41 -9.22 19.27
C ASP A 74 0.39 -10.75 19.21
N VAL A 75 -0.74 -11.35 18.76
CA VAL A 75 -0.88 -12.80 18.75
C VAL A 75 -0.21 -13.42 17.53
N TYR A 76 -0.42 -12.83 16.35
CA TYR A 76 0.13 -13.37 15.09
C TYR A 76 1.39 -12.64 14.63
N GLY A 77 1.66 -11.42 15.12
CA GLY A 77 2.90 -10.68 14.88
C GLY A 77 3.09 -10.22 13.45
N GLY A 78 4.33 -10.05 13.02
CA GLY A 78 4.68 -9.66 11.66
C GLY A 78 4.13 -10.63 10.61
N ARG A 79 3.31 -10.10 9.71
CA ARG A 79 2.53 -10.88 8.73
C ARG A 79 3.14 -10.81 7.34
N LEU A 80 4.44 -11.08 7.24
CA LEU A 80 5.12 -11.08 5.95
C LEU A 80 4.42 -12.03 4.97
N THR A 81 4.10 -11.55 3.77
CA THR A 81 3.45 -12.38 2.74
C THR A 81 4.21 -13.67 2.48
N GLY A 82 3.47 -14.79 2.44
CA GLY A 82 4.03 -16.13 2.31
C GLY A 82 4.63 -16.70 3.60
N SER A 83 4.50 -16.01 4.75
CA SER A 83 4.91 -16.55 6.04
C SER A 83 3.78 -17.32 6.75
N PRO A 84 4.10 -18.23 7.69
CA PRO A 84 3.10 -18.93 8.49
C PRO A 84 2.23 -17.97 9.30
N ASN A 85 2.77 -16.87 9.80
CA ASN A 85 2.04 -15.90 10.61
C ASN A 85 0.90 -15.25 9.81
N THR A 86 1.14 -14.88 8.55
CA THR A 86 0.10 -14.32 7.66
C THR A 86 -1.05 -15.30 7.49
N LYS A 87 -0.75 -16.60 7.32
CA LYS A 87 -1.76 -17.64 7.17
C LYS A 87 -2.60 -17.83 8.45
N LEU A 88 -1.95 -17.91 9.61
CA LEU A 88 -2.65 -18.04 10.90
C LEU A 88 -3.55 -16.84 11.20
N ALA A 89 -3.08 -15.63 10.93
CA ALA A 89 -3.87 -14.40 11.07
C ALA A 89 -5.08 -14.40 10.12
N ALA A 90 -4.90 -14.87 8.88
CA ALA A 90 -5.97 -15.00 7.90
C ALA A 90 -7.03 -16.02 8.33
N GLU A 91 -6.64 -17.20 8.78
CA GLU A 91 -7.54 -18.22 9.28
C GLU A 91 -8.37 -17.71 10.47
N TRP A 92 -7.75 -16.97 11.38
CA TRP A 92 -8.45 -16.30 12.47
C TRP A 92 -9.46 -15.26 11.95
N SER A 93 -9.08 -14.44 10.98
CA SER A 93 -9.94 -13.42 10.37
C SER A 93 -11.15 -14.05 9.68
N LEU A 94 -10.95 -15.13 8.92
CA LEU A 94 -12.06 -15.92 8.33
C LEU A 94 -13.03 -16.43 9.39
N LYS A 95 -12.49 -16.97 10.50
CA LYS A 95 -13.31 -17.45 11.62
C LYS A 95 -14.14 -16.31 12.20
N ARG A 96 -13.54 -15.13 12.45
CA ARG A 96 -14.27 -13.97 12.98
C ARG A 96 -15.38 -13.49 12.04
N MET A 97 -15.11 -13.39 10.75
CA MET A 97 -16.11 -13.01 9.76
C MET A 97 -17.30 -13.99 9.71
N LYS A 98 -17.01 -15.31 9.77
CA LYS A 98 -18.06 -16.33 9.86
C LYS A 98 -18.88 -16.23 11.14
N GLU A 99 -18.25 -15.97 12.28
CA GLU A 99 -18.94 -15.75 13.56
C GLU A 99 -19.86 -14.52 13.54
N TRP A 100 -19.49 -13.50 12.81
CA TRP A 100 -20.35 -12.33 12.60
C TRP A 100 -21.47 -12.57 11.56
N GLY A 101 -21.48 -13.71 10.92
CA GLY A 101 -22.49 -14.10 9.91
C GLY A 101 -22.27 -13.44 8.56
N LEU A 102 -21.03 -13.20 8.16
CA LEU A 102 -20.71 -12.81 6.79
C LEU A 102 -20.87 -14.02 5.85
N ALA A 103 -21.27 -13.73 4.62
CA ALA A 103 -21.36 -14.68 3.53
C ALA A 103 -20.06 -14.72 2.72
N ASN A 104 -19.90 -15.72 1.88
CA ASN A 104 -18.81 -15.86 0.91
C ASN A 104 -17.40 -15.66 1.53
N VAL A 105 -17.20 -16.19 2.75
CA VAL A 105 -15.95 -16.01 3.50
C VAL A 105 -14.94 -17.07 3.09
N HIS A 106 -13.88 -16.65 2.36
CA HIS A 106 -12.85 -17.55 1.82
C HIS A 106 -11.50 -16.86 1.65
N LEU A 107 -10.47 -17.64 1.35
CA LEU A 107 -9.18 -17.18 0.84
C LEU A 107 -9.20 -17.29 -0.67
N GLU A 108 -8.80 -16.25 -1.37
CA GLU A 108 -8.66 -16.23 -2.82
C GLU A 108 -7.18 -16.31 -3.20
N PRO A 109 -6.70 -17.43 -3.76
CA PRO A 109 -5.28 -17.65 -4.01
C PRO A 109 -4.77 -16.87 -5.23
N TRP A 110 -3.50 -16.45 -5.16
CA TRP A 110 -2.78 -15.86 -6.28
C TRP A 110 -1.28 -16.22 -6.21
N GLU A 111 -0.58 -16.19 -7.34
CA GLU A 111 0.83 -16.58 -7.44
C GLU A 111 1.75 -15.51 -6.84
N PHE A 112 2.52 -15.88 -5.80
CA PHE A 112 3.43 -14.98 -5.10
C PHE A 112 4.90 -15.27 -5.38
N GLY A 113 5.32 -16.49 -5.26
CA GLY A 113 6.69 -16.95 -5.22
C GLY A 113 7.02 -17.66 -3.90
N ARG A 114 8.29 -17.77 -3.55
CA ARG A 114 8.68 -18.45 -2.31
C ARG A 114 8.39 -17.58 -1.08
N GLY A 115 7.82 -18.20 -0.06
CA GLY A 115 7.70 -17.60 1.26
C GLY A 115 9.03 -17.58 2.02
N TRP A 116 9.04 -16.87 3.16
CA TRP A 116 10.21 -16.81 4.04
C TRP A 116 9.76 -16.53 5.48
N VAL A 117 10.56 -17.03 6.44
CA VAL A 117 10.34 -16.77 7.86
C VAL A 117 11.68 -16.72 8.60
N ASN A 118 11.79 -15.77 9.55
CA ASN A 118 12.85 -15.79 10.57
C ASN A 118 12.30 -16.47 11.84
N GLU A 119 12.84 -17.61 12.19
CA GLU A 119 12.43 -18.36 13.40
C GLU A 119 13.23 -17.97 14.63
N ARG A 120 14.44 -17.46 14.41
CA ARG A 120 15.33 -17.01 15.50
C ARG A 120 16.31 -15.97 15.01
N PHE A 121 16.51 -14.95 15.84
CA PHE A 121 17.59 -14.00 15.72
C PHE A 121 18.24 -13.79 17.07
N SER A 122 19.56 -13.95 17.17
CA SER A 122 20.36 -13.50 18.29
C SER A 122 21.75 -13.06 17.82
N ALA A 123 22.19 -11.90 18.30
CA ALA A 123 23.49 -11.34 17.98
C ALA A 123 24.08 -10.68 19.23
N ASN A 124 25.33 -11.03 19.56
CA ASN A 124 26.05 -10.47 20.69
C ASN A 124 27.47 -10.16 20.28
N VAL A 125 27.98 -8.99 20.67
CA VAL A 125 29.43 -8.80 20.72
C VAL A 125 29.94 -9.60 21.91
N THR A 126 31.01 -10.38 21.72
CA THR A 126 31.62 -11.21 22.77
C THR A 126 33.01 -10.70 23.17
N SER A 127 33.65 -9.94 22.32
CA SER A 127 34.97 -9.28 22.56
C SER A 127 34.93 -7.90 21.89
N PRO A 128 35.58 -6.88 22.48
CA PRO A 128 36.33 -6.86 23.74
C PRO A 128 35.48 -6.88 25.01
N VAL A 129 34.19 -6.52 24.92
CA VAL A 129 33.20 -6.51 26.02
C VAL A 129 31.90 -7.10 25.50
N THR A 130 31.29 -7.98 26.30
CA THR A 130 30.01 -8.63 25.92
C THR A 130 28.84 -7.67 26.03
N TYR A 131 28.04 -7.56 24.95
CA TYR A 131 26.75 -6.86 24.94
C TYR A 131 25.85 -7.35 23.80
N PRO A 132 24.50 -7.35 23.98
CA PRO A 132 23.57 -7.73 22.94
C PRO A 132 23.45 -6.66 21.86
N LEU A 133 23.14 -7.08 20.65
CA LEU A 133 22.88 -6.21 19.50
C LEU A 133 21.37 -6.15 19.21
N ILE A 134 20.85 -4.94 18.98
CA ILE A 134 19.53 -4.73 18.43
C ILE A 134 19.66 -4.80 16.92
N GLY A 135 19.00 -5.80 16.33
CA GLY A 135 19.05 -6.00 14.88
C GLY A 135 18.04 -7.04 14.41
N TYR A 136 17.89 -7.13 13.11
CA TYR A 136 16.92 -8.03 12.45
C TYR A 136 17.52 -8.54 11.14
N ALA A 137 17.24 -9.82 10.81
CA ALA A 137 17.57 -10.35 9.49
C ALA A 137 16.72 -9.66 8.42
N LEU A 138 17.27 -9.38 7.25
CA LEU A 138 16.49 -8.90 6.11
C LEU A 138 15.70 -10.07 5.48
N ALA A 139 14.48 -9.80 5.03
CA ALA A 139 13.65 -10.84 4.45
C ALA A 139 14.28 -11.44 3.18
N TRP A 140 13.98 -12.70 2.93
CA TRP A 140 14.52 -13.51 1.81
C TRP A 140 16.05 -13.60 1.77
N THR A 141 16.69 -13.49 2.93
CA THR A 141 18.13 -13.82 3.05
C THR A 141 18.32 -15.16 3.76
N PRO A 142 19.40 -15.89 3.49
CA PRO A 142 19.72 -17.13 4.22
C PRO A 142 20.06 -16.84 5.68
N GLY A 143 19.87 -17.84 6.54
CA GLY A 143 20.32 -17.82 7.92
C GLY A 143 21.79 -18.25 8.08
N THR A 144 22.22 -18.36 9.34
CA THR A 144 23.49 -19.00 9.70
C THR A 144 23.30 -20.52 9.85
N ASN A 145 24.36 -21.28 9.64
CA ASN A 145 24.33 -22.73 9.91
C ASN A 145 24.61 -22.96 11.41
N GLY A 146 23.59 -22.81 12.24
CA GLY A 146 23.71 -22.80 13.70
C GLY A 146 24.29 -21.47 14.22
N THR A 147 24.84 -21.50 15.44
CA THR A 147 25.55 -20.35 16.01
C THR A 147 26.96 -20.26 15.43
N ILE A 148 27.30 -19.08 14.91
CA ILE A 148 28.65 -18.78 14.43
C ILE A 148 29.29 -17.73 15.33
N THR A 149 30.60 -17.78 15.42
CA THR A 149 31.43 -16.74 16.08
C THR A 149 32.48 -16.29 15.06
N ALA A 150 32.47 -14.99 14.76
CA ALA A 150 33.36 -14.43 13.75
C ALA A 150 33.81 -13.00 14.10
N ASP A 151 34.97 -12.62 13.59
CA ASP A 151 35.43 -11.25 13.73
C ASP A 151 34.63 -10.30 12.82
N ALA A 152 34.40 -9.12 13.32
CA ALA A 152 33.81 -8.01 12.57
C ALA A 152 34.90 -7.28 11.76
N VAL A 153 34.61 -6.97 10.51
CA VAL A 153 35.48 -6.17 9.63
C VAL A 153 34.67 -5.02 9.06
N LEU A 154 35.19 -3.81 9.24
CA LEU A 154 34.64 -2.63 8.59
C LEU A 154 35.16 -2.54 7.16
N ALA A 155 34.27 -2.70 6.20
CA ALA A 155 34.58 -2.67 4.76
C ALA A 155 33.48 -1.86 4.03
N PRO A 156 33.49 -0.52 4.09
CA PRO A 156 32.56 0.30 3.34
C PRO A 156 32.66 0.01 1.84
N LEU A 157 31.56 -0.45 1.26
CA LEU A 157 31.42 -0.82 -0.15
C LEU A 157 30.44 0.13 -0.81
N GLU A 158 30.92 1.30 -1.25
CA GLU A 158 30.13 2.37 -1.86
C GLU A 158 30.19 2.37 -3.39
N SER A 159 31.27 1.75 -3.94
CA SER A 159 31.50 1.63 -5.37
C SER A 159 32.20 0.31 -5.72
N GLU A 160 32.18 -0.07 -7.00
CA GLU A 160 32.91 -1.28 -7.47
C GLU A 160 34.44 -1.18 -7.27
N ALA A 161 35.01 0.03 -7.22
CA ALA A 161 36.42 0.23 -6.94
C ALA A 161 36.80 -0.20 -5.51
N ASP A 162 35.84 -0.21 -4.59
CA ASP A 162 36.09 -0.63 -3.21
C ASP A 162 36.27 -2.15 -3.10
N PHE A 163 35.75 -2.94 -4.04
CA PHE A 163 35.91 -4.40 -4.04
C PHE A 163 37.39 -4.82 -4.07
N GLU A 164 38.22 -4.12 -4.84
CA GLU A 164 39.66 -4.44 -4.93
C GLU A 164 40.42 -4.23 -3.62
N LYS A 165 39.96 -3.26 -2.79
CA LYS A 165 40.57 -3.02 -1.46
C LYS A 165 40.41 -4.19 -0.50
N TYR A 166 39.28 -4.92 -0.65
CA TYR A 166 38.87 -5.96 0.29
C TYR A 166 38.99 -7.39 -0.27
N ARG A 167 39.33 -7.54 -1.56
CA ARG A 167 39.45 -8.84 -2.22
C ARG A 167 40.39 -9.79 -1.47
N GLY A 168 39.90 -11.00 -1.15
CA GLY A 168 40.61 -12.04 -0.41
C GLY A 168 40.75 -11.78 1.10
N LYS A 169 40.10 -10.76 1.65
CA LYS A 169 40.24 -10.38 3.07
C LYS A 169 38.99 -10.66 3.92
N LEU A 170 37.85 -11.01 3.30
CA LEU A 170 36.55 -11.05 3.98
C LEU A 170 36.06 -12.46 4.31
N LYS A 171 36.79 -13.49 3.94
CA LYS A 171 36.40 -14.90 4.13
C LYS A 171 36.10 -15.21 5.60
N GLY A 172 34.88 -15.69 5.87
CA GLY A 172 34.44 -16.08 7.21
C GLY A 172 34.26 -14.91 8.20
N LYS A 173 34.28 -13.67 7.75
CA LYS A 173 34.09 -12.48 8.59
C LYS A 173 32.65 -12.03 8.58
N ILE A 174 32.24 -11.32 9.64
CA ILE A 174 31.04 -10.49 9.67
C ILE A 174 31.42 -9.11 9.13
N VAL A 175 30.86 -8.73 8.00
CA VAL A 175 31.28 -7.55 7.25
C VAL A 175 30.30 -6.40 7.45
N LEU A 176 30.80 -5.28 7.99
CA LEU A 176 30.08 -4.01 8.09
C LEU A 176 30.31 -3.24 6.79
N ILE A 177 29.25 -3.10 5.97
CA ILE A 177 29.38 -2.57 4.58
C ILE A 177 29.17 -1.07 4.44
N ASN A 178 28.84 -0.38 5.51
CA ASN A 178 28.66 1.07 5.54
C ASN A 178 29.68 1.72 6.49
N ALA A 179 30.08 2.95 6.24
CA ALA A 179 30.75 3.76 7.24
C ALA A 179 29.79 4.10 8.39
N ALA A 180 30.34 4.42 9.57
CA ALA A 180 29.51 4.95 10.66
C ALA A 180 28.83 6.24 10.24
N ARG A 181 27.57 6.43 10.66
CA ARG A 181 26.78 7.62 10.36
C ARG A 181 26.62 8.49 11.62
N ASP A 182 26.78 9.79 11.47
CA ASP A 182 26.45 10.73 12.54
C ASP A 182 24.96 10.73 12.82
N LEU A 183 24.61 10.56 14.11
CA LEU A 183 23.24 10.61 14.57
C LEU A 183 22.93 12.02 15.09
N THR A 184 21.93 12.64 14.48
CA THR A 184 21.45 13.96 14.89
C THR A 184 20.46 13.81 16.04
N MET A 185 20.60 14.67 17.06
CA MET A 185 19.65 14.69 18.18
C MET A 185 18.26 15.12 17.67
N VAL A 186 17.24 14.35 18.06
CA VAL A 186 15.84 14.67 17.77
C VAL A 186 15.36 15.74 18.75
N THR A 187 15.02 16.92 18.26
CA THR A 187 14.54 18.06 19.06
C THR A 187 13.05 18.33 18.89
N GLU A 188 12.48 17.84 17.80
CA GLU A 188 11.05 17.99 17.50
C GLU A 188 10.28 16.71 17.82
N PRO A 189 8.98 16.80 18.17
CA PRO A 189 8.14 15.62 18.38
C PRO A 189 8.09 14.74 17.14
N LEU A 190 8.27 13.43 17.30
CA LEU A 190 8.14 12.46 16.21
C LEU A 190 6.69 12.27 15.76
N ALA A 191 5.73 12.43 16.68
CA ALA A 191 4.31 12.33 16.40
C ALA A 191 3.75 13.67 15.93
N HIS A 192 2.97 13.65 14.86
CA HIS A 192 2.33 14.83 14.31
C HIS A 192 0.85 14.59 14.00
N ARG A 193 0.00 15.57 14.26
CA ARG A 193 -1.38 15.63 13.78
C ARG A 193 -1.54 16.86 12.90
N TYR A 194 -2.25 16.73 11.81
CA TYR A 194 -2.49 17.86 10.92
C TYR A 194 -3.20 19.00 11.64
N THR A 195 -2.63 20.18 11.52
CA THR A 195 -3.27 21.46 11.86
C THR A 195 -4.29 21.84 10.79
N ASP A 196 -5.18 22.78 11.11
CA ASP A 196 -6.17 23.28 10.14
C ASP A 196 -5.48 23.97 8.93
N ALA A 197 -4.33 24.59 9.14
CA ALA A 197 -3.54 25.20 8.07
C ALA A 197 -2.99 24.15 7.09
N GLU A 198 -2.40 23.06 7.61
CA GLU A 198 -1.90 21.96 6.77
C GLU A 198 -3.03 21.25 6.03
N LEU A 199 -4.19 21.09 6.65
CA LEU A 199 -5.37 20.54 5.98
C LEU A 199 -5.89 21.47 4.87
N ALA A 200 -5.82 22.77 5.06
CA ALA A 200 -6.15 23.76 4.02
C ALA A 200 -5.14 23.69 2.85
N ASP A 201 -3.86 23.50 3.13
CA ASP A 201 -2.84 23.28 2.10
C ASP A 201 -3.09 21.99 1.31
N ILE A 202 -3.44 20.89 2.00
CA ILE A 202 -3.80 19.62 1.34
C ILE A 202 -5.03 19.80 0.43
N TRP A 203 -6.03 20.56 0.86
CA TRP A 203 -7.23 20.87 0.06
C TRP A 203 -6.91 21.69 -1.19
N GLN A 204 -5.97 22.63 -1.10
CA GLN A 204 -5.59 23.52 -2.20
C GLN A 204 -4.64 22.87 -3.22
N GLN A 205 -4.09 21.69 -2.93
CA GLN A 205 -3.16 21.02 -3.83
C GLN A 205 -3.84 20.66 -5.16
N PRO A 206 -3.26 21.06 -6.32
CA PRO A 206 -3.83 20.75 -7.62
C PRO A 206 -3.71 19.26 -7.95
N LEU A 207 -4.57 18.78 -8.85
CA LEU A 207 -4.51 17.42 -9.39
C LEU A 207 -3.21 17.18 -10.17
N GLU A 208 -2.81 18.15 -10.98
CA GLU A 208 -1.60 18.06 -11.79
C GLU A 208 -0.38 18.06 -10.89
N GLN A 209 0.31 16.95 -10.86
CA GLN A 209 1.65 16.95 -10.29
C GLN A 209 2.59 17.71 -11.21
N PRO A 210 3.47 18.59 -10.68
CA PRO A 210 4.46 19.22 -11.51
C PRO A 210 5.27 18.14 -12.27
N PRO A 211 5.71 18.43 -13.49
CA PRO A 211 6.59 17.53 -14.24
C PRO A 211 7.74 17.05 -13.36
N LEU A 212 8.17 15.82 -13.56
CA LEU A 212 9.33 15.29 -12.83
C LEU A 212 10.47 16.30 -12.92
N THR A 213 10.83 16.89 -11.78
CA THR A 213 11.97 17.79 -11.72
C THR A 213 13.25 17.06 -12.12
N PRO A 214 14.28 17.78 -12.59
CA PRO A 214 15.59 17.17 -12.86
C PRO A 214 16.11 16.37 -11.67
N GLU A 215 15.91 16.86 -10.44
CA GLU A 215 16.31 16.21 -9.19
C GLU A 215 15.57 14.89 -8.97
N ARG A 216 14.26 14.87 -9.27
CA ARG A 216 13.44 13.65 -9.13
C ARG A 216 13.81 12.60 -10.19
N ARG A 217 14.13 13.03 -11.42
CA ARG A 217 14.68 12.14 -12.46
C ARG A 217 16.03 11.56 -12.03
N ALA A 218 16.93 12.42 -11.54
CA ALA A 218 18.22 11.97 -11.02
C ALA A 218 18.07 11.00 -9.84
N THR A 219 17.09 11.20 -8.98
CA THR A 219 16.79 10.27 -7.88
C THR A 219 16.33 8.91 -8.40
N ILE A 220 15.45 8.87 -9.41
CA ILE A 220 15.02 7.61 -10.04
C ILE A 220 16.20 6.88 -10.66
N GLU A 221 17.05 7.59 -11.41
CA GLU A 221 18.23 7.00 -12.03
C GLU A 221 19.22 6.51 -10.98
N ARG A 222 19.47 7.27 -9.91
CA ARG A 222 20.28 6.84 -8.78
C ARG A 222 19.77 5.56 -8.15
N LEU A 223 18.46 5.41 -7.96
CA LEU A 223 17.85 4.20 -7.41
C LEU A 223 18.06 2.98 -8.35
N ARG A 224 18.01 3.18 -9.66
CA ARG A 224 18.30 2.11 -10.63
C ARG A 224 19.76 1.68 -10.55
N THR A 225 20.68 2.64 -10.61
CA THR A 225 22.12 2.38 -10.47
C THR A 225 22.45 1.70 -9.14
N GLN A 226 21.80 2.13 -8.05
CA GLN A 226 21.99 1.52 -6.73
C GLN A 226 21.53 0.05 -6.68
N ARG A 227 20.43 -0.31 -7.36
CA ARG A 227 19.99 -1.71 -7.45
C ARG A 227 21.01 -2.59 -8.18
N GLU A 228 21.54 -2.09 -9.29
CA GLU A 228 22.58 -2.80 -10.05
C GLU A 228 23.86 -2.95 -9.22
N PHE A 229 24.30 -1.89 -8.57
CA PHE A 229 25.43 -1.92 -7.67
C PHE A 229 25.23 -2.92 -6.51
N ASN A 230 24.06 -2.92 -5.87
CA ASN A 230 23.74 -3.85 -4.78
C ASN A 230 23.82 -5.31 -5.26
N ARG A 231 23.40 -5.61 -6.49
CA ARG A 231 23.53 -6.96 -7.07
C ARG A 231 25.00 -7.36 -7.21
N LYS A 232 25.86 -6.49 -7.75
CA LYS A 232 27.30 -6.72 -7.88
C LYS A 232 27.98 -6.85 -6.51
N ARG A 233 27.61 -6.02 -5.55
CA ARG A 233 28.11 -6.09 -4.17
C ARG A 233 27.74 -7.42 -3.50
N ASN A 234 26.49 -7.86 -3.63
CA ASN A 234 26.06 -9.14 -3.07
C ASN A 234 26.83 -10.31 -3.69
N GLN A 235 27.07 -10.29 -5.00
CA GLN A 235 27.88 -11.31 -5.67
C GLN A 235 29.32 -11.29 -5.17
N PHE A 236 29.95 -10.12 -5.06
CA PHE A 236 31.32 -9.98 -4.51
C PHE A 236 31.40 -10.55 -3.08
N LEU A 237 30.45 -10.26 -2.21
CA LEU A 237 30.42 -10.75 -0.83
C LEU A 237 30.23 -12.27 -0.77
N LEU A 238 29.45 -12.85 -1.68
CA LEU A 238 29.30 -14.30 -1.81
C LEU A 238 30.62 -14.95 -2.27
N ASP A 239 31.28 -14.38 -3.27
CA ASP A 239 32.54 -14.88 -3.81
C ASP A 239 33.69 -14.82 -2.76
N GLU A 240 33.67 -13.81 -1.90
CA GLU A 240 34.54 -13.67 -0.76
C GLU A 240 34.26 -14.70 0.36
N GLY A 241 33.06 -15.30 0.39
CA GLY A 241 32.64 -16.26 1.41
C GLY A 241 32.48 -15.64 2.80
N VAL A 242 31.85 -14.48 2.88
CA VAL A 242 31.57 -13.81 4.16
C VAL A 242 30.65 -14.64 5.05
N ALA A 243 30.79 -14.55 6.37
CA ALA A 243 29.95 -15.24 7.32
C ALA A 243 28.54 -14.58 7.40
N ALA A 244 28.49 -13.25 7.41
CA ALA A 244 27.28 -12.45 7.35
C ALA A 244 27.61 -11.01 6.96
N VAL A 245 26.59 -10.27 6.53
CA VAL A 245 26.68 -8.84 6.20
C VAL A 245 25.86 -8.06 7.21
N PHE A 246 26.49 -7.09 7.84
CA PHE A 246 25.81 -6.14 8.71
C PHE A 246 25.65 -4.80 8.01
N GLN A 247 24.42 -4.25 8.10
CA GLN A 247 24.06 -2.96 7.53
C GLN A 247 23.58 -2.02 8.63
N GLU A 248 23.82 -0.74 8.43
CA GLU A 248 23.33 0.30 9.33
C GLU A 248 21.86 0.60 9.07
N GLY A 249 21.03 0.56 10.11
CA GLY A 249 19.65 1.02 10.05
C GLY A 249 19.54 2.54 9.94
N ARG A 250 18.62 3.05 9.12
CA ARG A 250 18.40 4.49 8.94
C ARG A 250 17.77 5.19 10.16
N GLY A 251 17.23 4.46 11.12
CA GLY A 251 16.62 4.97 12.35
C GLY A 251 17.63 5.41 13.41
N ASP A 252 17.12 5.83 14.54
CA ASP A 252 17.85 6.14 15.76
C ASP A 252 17.05 5.71 16.99
N GLY A 253 17.60 5.87 18.19
CA GLY A 253 16.94 5.50 19.44
C GLY A 253 16.52 4.03 19.49
N GLY A 254 17.26 3.13 18.83
CA GLY A 254 16.95 1.71 18.73
C GLY A 254 15.88 1.38 17.67
N THR A 255 15.43 2.35 16.88
CA THR A 255 14.53 2.12 15.75
C THR A 255 15.30 1.52 14.58
N VAL A 256 14.83 0.38 14.06
CA VAL A 256 15.46 -0.34 12.95
C VAL A 256 14.42 -0.56 11.84
N PHE A 257 14.64 0.06 10.69
CA PHE A 257 13.81 -0.12 9.50
C PHE A 257 14.31 -1.33 8.72
N VAL A 258 13.42 -2.28 8.43
CA VAL A 258 13.79 -3.57 7.84
C VAL A 258 12.82 -3.96 6.73
N GLN A 259 13.39 -4.29 5.59
CA GLN A 259 12.67 -4.80 4.43
C GLN A 259 13.38 -6.02 3.83
N SER A 260 13.23 -6.27 2.52
CA SER A 260 13.91 -7.36 1.85
C SER A 260 15.41 -7.12 1.65
N GLY A 261 16.20 -8.16 1.81
CA GLY A 261 17.61 -8.22 1.40
C GLY A 261 17.84 -9.17 0.22
N GLY A 262 16.89 -10.08 -0.01
CA GLY A 262 16.87 -11.04 -1.10
C GLY A 262 15.58 -10.98 -1.91
N SER A 263 15.29 -12.02 -2.69
CA SER A 263 14.13 -12.10 -3.59
C SER A 263 13.20 -13.25 -3.25
N ARG A 264 11.91 -13.01 -3.44
CA ARG A 264 10.87 -14.04 -3.43
C ARG A 264 10.85 -14.90 -4.71
N ASP A 265 11.47 -14.43 -5.79
CA ASP A 265 11.63 -15.24 -7.01
C ASP A 265 12.86 -16.17 -6.83
N PRO A 266 12.68 -17.51 -6.86
CA PRO A 266 13.78 -18.44 -6.73
C PRO A 266 14.77 -18.42 -7.90
N LYS A 267 14.40 -17.78 -9.02
CA LYS A 267 15.27 -17.61 -10.20
C LYS A 267 16.24 -16.45 -10.06
N ASP A 268 16.00 -15.55 -9.12
CA ASP A 268 16.91 -14.44 -8.87
C ASP A 268 18.22 -14.91 -8.22
N PRO A 269 19.33 -14.21 -8.45
CA PRO A 269 20.62 -14.56 -7.86
C PRO A 269 20.56 -14.66 -6.34
N PRO A 270 21.29 -15.61 -5.72
CA PRO A 270 21.38 -15.70 -4.28
C PRO A 270 22.05 -14.45 -3.67
N VAL A 271 21.82 -14.24 -2.39
CA VAL A 271 22.42 -13.15 -1.61
C VAL A 271 23.05 -13.72 -0.34
N PRO A 272 24.05 -13.05 0.28
CA PRO A 272 24.56 -13.46 1.58
C PRO A 272 23.51 -13.27 2.68
N GLY A 273 23.73 -13.89 3.86
CA GLY A 273 22.96 -13.59 5.07
C GLY A 273 23.16 -12.12 5.47
N GLN A 274 22.06 -11.38 5.63
CA GLN A 274 22.09 -9.93 5.88
C GLN A 274 21.31 -9.58 7.14
N VAL A 275 21.89 -8.69 7.93
CA VAL A 275 21.32 -8.19 9.18
C VAL A 275 21.36 -6.66 9.17
N MET A 276 20.23 -6.04 9.52
CA MET A 276 20.15 -4.62 9.79
C MET A 276 20.30 -4.39 11.29
N LEU A 277 21.23 -3.54 11.72
CA LEU A 277 21.44 -3.17 13.12
C LEU A 277 20.87 -1.79 13.43
N ALA A 278 20.53 -1.58 14.69
CA ALA A 278 20.34 -0.22 15.21
C ALA A 278 21.63 0.59 15.02
N ALA A 279 21.48 1.83 14.57
CA ALA A 279 22.59 2.69 14.18
C ALA A 279 23.61 2.87 15.33
N GLU A 280 23.13 2.98 16.57
CA GLU A 280 23.98 3.13 17.76
C GLU A 280 24.90 1.92 17.97
N HIS A 281 24.37 0.71 17.78
CA HIS A 281 25.16 -0.52 17.89
C HIS A 281 26.12 -0.70 16.72
N TYR A 282 25.66 -0.40 15.51
CA TYR A 282 26.48 -0.42 14.31
C TYR A 282 27.65 0.54 14.43
N ASN A 283 27.40 1.79 14.76
CA ASN A 283 28.41 2.83 14.96
C ASN A 283 29.41 2.49 16.09
N ARG A 284 28.93 1.86 17.18
CA ARG A 284 29.81 1.41 18.26
C ARG A 284 30.82 0.38 17.76
N ILE A 285 30.37 -0.59 16.97
CA ILE A 285 31.27 -1.61 16.36
C ILE A 285 32.26 -0.92 15.42
N CYS A 286 31.79 -0.04 14.53
CA CYS A 286 32.67 0.69 13.61
C CYS A 286 33.79 1.43 14.34
N ARG A 287 33.46 2.28 15.31
CA ARG A 287 34.46 3.03 16.09
C ARG A 287 35.47 2.11 16.79
N THR A 288 34.99 1.00 17.38
CA THR A 288 35.89 0.04 18.05
C THR A 288 36.89 -0.58 17.09
N VAL A 289 36.42 -0.95 15.88
CA VAL A 289 37.26 -1.51 14.83
C VAL A 289 38.23 -0.45 14.27
N GLU A 290 37.79 0.78 14.07
CA GLU A 290 38.62 1.91 13.60
C GLU A 290 39.71 2.27 14.59
N ASP A 291 39.45 2.14 15.90
CA ASP A 291 40.44 2.32 16.98
C ASP A 291 41.47 1.13 17.04
N GLY A 292 41.36 0.19 16.12
CA GLY A 292 42.28 -0.98 16.04
C GLY A 292 41.99 -2.08 17.06
N VAL A 293 40.84 -2.03 17.74
CA VAL A 293 40.43 -3.06 18.71
C VAL A 293 39.62 -4.15 18.01
N PRO A 294 40.07 -5.42 18.05
CA PRO A 294 39.34 -6.52 17.44
C PRO A 294 37.97 -6.72 18.09
N VAL A 295 36.94 -6.84 17.26
CA VAL A 295 35.57 -7.11 17.69
C VAL A 295 35.16 -8.50 17.21
N THR A 296 34.73 -9.34 18.14
CA THR A 296 34.19 -10.67 17.84
C THR A 296 32.68 -10.70 18.13
N ILE A 297 31.92 -11.30 17.22
CA ILE A 297 30.46 -11.35 17.30
C ILE A 297 29.99 -12.81 17.23
N GLU A 298 29.13 -13.18 18.19
CA GLU A 298 28.32 -14.39 18.13
C GLU A 298 27.00 -14.07 17.44
N LEU A 299 26.65 -14.84 16.41
CA LEU A 299 25.43 -14.65 15.60
C LEU A 299 24.71 -15.98 15.38
N ASN A 300 23.39 -15.99 15.62
CA ASN A 300 22.52 -17.11 15.27
C ASN A 300 21.26 -16.57 14.60
N VAL A 301 21.13 -16.82 13.30
CA VAL A 301 19.98 -16.45 12.48
C VAL A 301 19.39 -17.72 11.87
N GLN A 302 18.16 -18.03 12.22
CA GLN A 302 17.46 -19.19 11.64
C GLN A 302 16.37 -18.68 10.70
N ASN A 303 16.74 -18.60 9.43
CA ASN A 303 15.84 -18.23 8.35
C ASN A 303 15.46 -19.46 7.54
N LYS A 304 14.20 -19.55 7.12
CA LYS A 304 13.73 -20.60 6.23
C LYS A 304 13.04 -20.02 5.02
N PHE A 305 13.40 -20.51 3.84
CA PHE A 305 12.62 -20.33 2.62
C PHE A 305 11.51 -21.39 2.57
N LEU A 306 10.31 -20.98 2.17
CA LEU A 306 9.13 -21.83 2.07
C LEU A 306 8.76 -21.95 0.60
N GLU A 307 9.10 -23.09 0.00
CA GLU A 307 9.03 -23.29 -1.46
C GLU A 307 7.98 -24.34 -1.86
N SER A 308 7.34 -25.00 -0.89
CA SER A 308 6.35 -26.04 -1.15
C SER A 308 5.01 -25.50 -1.66
N ASP A 309 4.67 -24.25 -1.32
CA ASP A 309 3.51 -23.53 -1.82
C ASP A 309 3.94 -22.13 -2.22
N THR A 310 3.81 -21.84 -3.51
CA THR A 310 4.19 -20.53 -4.08
C THR A 310 3.03 -19.55 -4.18
N ASN A 311 1.84 -19.94 -3.72
CA ASN A 311 0.68 -19.06 -3.69
C ASN A 311 0.64 -18.27 -2.39
N SER A 312 0.19 -17.03 -2.49
CA SER A 312 -0.40 -16.27 -1.41
C SER A 312 -1.91 -16.19 -1.62
N PHE A 313 -2.59 -15.35 -0.87
CA PHE A 313 -4.04 -15.27 -0.91
C PHE A 313 -4.52 -13.88 -0.48
N ASP A 314 -5.70 -13.51 -0.94
CA ASP A 314 -6.48 -12.41 -0.39
C ASP A 314 -7.62 -12.95 0.46
N ILE A 315 -8.08 -12.17 1.44
CA ILE A 315 -9.10 -12.59 2.39
C ILE A 315 -10.40 -11.87 2.04
N ILE A 316 -11.42 -12.62 1.65
CA ILE A 316 -12.68 -12.11 1.13
C ILE A 316 -13.84 -12.47 2.07
N GLY A 317 -14.81 -11.56 2.19
CA GLY A 317 -16.05 -11.79 2.90
C GLY A 317 -17.13 -10.80 2.47
N GLU A 318 -18.42 -11.12 2.65
CA GLU A 318 -19.52 -10.32 2.13
C GLU A 318 -20.66 -10.16 3.10
N ILE A 319 -21.34 -9.01 2.99
CA ILE A 319 -22.72 -8.81 3.43
C ILE A 319 -23.57 -8.69 2.17
N PRO A 320 -24.41 -9.68 1.82
CA PRO A 320 -25.23 -9.64 0.63
C PRO A 320 -26.20 -8.46 0.64
N GLY A 321 -26.36 -7.82 -0.53
CA GLY A 321 -27.33 -6.78 -0.77
C GLY A 321 -28.77 -7.30 -0.90
N THR A 322 -29.70 -6.38 -1.14
CA THR A 322 -31.11 -6.72 -1.33
C THR A 322 -31.53 -6.63 -2.81
N ASP A 323 -32.07 -5.50 -3.25
CA ASP A 323 -32.60 -5.29 -4.61
C ASP A 323 -31.52 -4.97 -5.66
N LEU A 324 -30.33 -4.54 -5.24
CA LEU A 324 -29.16 -4.30 -6.08
C LEU A 324 -27.99 -5.25 -5.69
N ALA A 325 -28.30 -6.47 -5.26
CA ALA A 325 -27.30 -7.42 -4.75
C ALA A 325 -26.18 -7.74 -5.75
N ASP A 326 -26.41 -7.55 -7.06
CA ASP A 326 -25.42 -7.73 -8.11
C ASP A 326 -24.40 -6.58 -8.22
N GLU A 327 -24.70 -5.43 -7.62
CA GLU A 327 -23.80 -4.27 -7.59
C GLU A 327 -22.95 -4.31 -6.33
N LEU A 328 -21.69 -3.85 -6.44
CA LEU A 328 -20.65 -4.12 -5.44
C LEU A 328 -20.03 -2.84 -4.89
N VAL A 329 -20.12 -2.66 -3.58
CA VAL A 329 -19.29 -1.72 -2.79
C VAL A 329 -18.20 -2.51 -2.12
N MET A 330 -16.93 -2.09 -2.23
CA MET A 330 -15.81 -2.76 -1.59
C MET A 330 -15.11 -1.87 -0.55
N ILE A 331 -14.59 -2.52 0.47
CA ILE A 331 -13.67 -1.93 1.46
C ILE A 331 -12.46 -2.82 1.59
N GLY A 332 -11.31 -2.24 1.90
CA GLY A 332 -10.13 -3.05 2.10
C GLY A 332 -8.95 -2.27 2.68
N ALA A 333 -7.94 -3.04 3.00
CA ALA A 333 -6.63 -2.61 3.46
C ALA A 333 -5.66 -3.76 3.19
N HIS A 334 -4.37 -3.50 3.14
CA HIS A 334 -3.47 -4.66 3.09
C HIS A 334 -3.38 -5.36 4.44
N PHE A 335 -3.15 -6.65 4.37
CA PHE A 335 -3.14 -7.55 5.51
C PHE A 335 -1.73 -7.94 5.92
N ASP A 336 -0.84 -7.98 4.96
CA ASP A 336 0.58 -8.25 5.19
C ASP A 336 1.28 -7.06 5.87
N SER A 337 2.48 -7.32 6.34
CA SER A 337 3.37 -6.32 6.93
C SER A 337 4.81 -6.81 6.87
N TRP A 338 5.78 -5.94 7.10
CA TRP A 338 7.15 -6.37 7.37
C TRP A 338 7.26 -7.09 8.72
N HIS A 339 8.35 -7.84 8.91
CA HIS A 339 8.51 -8.83 9.98
C HIS A 339 9.32 -8.33 11.20
N SER A 340 9.90 -7.14 11.14
CA SER A 340 10.71 -6.61 12.24
C SER A 340 9.88 -6.05 13.39
N GLY A 341 8.69 -5.55 13.08
CA GLY A 341 7.64 -5.18 14.04
C GLY A 341 6.49 -6.17 14.01
N THR A 342 5.37 -5.78 14.59
CA THR A 342 4.14 -6.58 14.58
C THR A 342 3.15 -6.14 13.49
N GLY A 343 3.50 -5.13 12.68
CA GLY A 343 2.65 -4.60 11.62
C GLY A 343 1.36 -3.99 12.17
N ALA A 344 1.43 -3.28 13.29
CA ALA A 344 0.24 -2.72 13.93
C ALA A 344 -0.27 -1.50 13.18
N THR A 345 0.61 -0.54 12.86
CA THR A 345 0.25 0.70 12.15
C THR A 345 0.29 0.53 10.64
N ASP A 346 1.06 -0.46 10.15
CA ASP A 346 1.30 -0.78 8.74
C ASP A 346 1.12 -2.28 8.47
N ASN A 347 -0.07 -2.79 8.15
CA ASN A 347 -1.35 -2.09 8.15
C ASN A 347 -2.40 -2.89 8.95
N GLY A 348 -2.01 -3.33 10.16
CA GLY A 348 -2.94 -3.98 11.09
C GLY A 348 -4.13 -3.10 11.45
N VAL A 349 -3.90 -1.78 11.56
CA VAL A 349 -4.96 -0.78 11.80
C VAL A 349 -5.99 -0.80 10.68
N GLY A 350 -5.57 -0.65 9.42
CA GLY A 350 -6.49 -0.67 8.29
C GLY A 350 -7.30 -1.97 8.25
N SER A 351 -6.62 -3.11 8.35
CA SER A 351 -7.28 -4.42 8.38
C SER A 351 -8.25 -4.59 9.56
N ALA A 352 -7.87 -4.15 10.77
CA ALA A 352 -8.73 -4.22 11.95
C ALA A 352 -9.95 -3.28 11.83
N VAL A 353 -9.77 -2.08 11.27
CA VAL A 353 -10.88 -1.13 11.04
C VAL A 353 -11.84 -1.68 9.99
N MET A 354 -11.36 -2.25 8.88
CA MET A 354 -12.25 -2.82 7.86
C MET A 354 -13.02 -4.05 8.37
N LEU A 355 -12.40 -4.91 9.16
CA LEU A 355 -13.09 -6.00 9.87
C LEU A 355 -14.14 -5.45 10.84
N GLU A 356 -13.81 -4.41 11.60
CA GLU A 356 -14.76 -3.75 12.52
C GLU A 356 -15.93 -3.10 11.77
N VAL A 357 -15.71 -2.49 10.61
CA VAL A 357 -16.77 -1.96 9.75
C VAL A 357 -17.79 -3.04 9.39
N MET A 358 -17.29 -4.21 8.93
CA MET A 358 -18.18 -5.35 8.61
C MET A 358 -18.95 -5.84 9.84
N ARG A 359 -18.29 -5.92 11.01
CA ARG A 359 -18.94 -6.26 12.28
C ARG A 359 -20.04 -5.24 12.64
N VAL A 360 -19.71 -3.95 12.56
CA VAL A 360 -20.63 -2.84 12.90
C VAL A 360 -21.87 -2.87 12.03
N LEU A 361 -21.73 -3.00 10.71
CA LEU A 361 -22.85 -3.10 9.77
C LEU A 361 -23.78 -4.29 10.09
N LYS A 362 -23.20 -5.44 10.43
CA LYS A 362 -23.97 -6.62 10.84
C LYS A 362 -24.65 -6.45 12.19
N ALA A 363 -23.93 -5.92 13.19
CA ALA A 363 -24.45 -5.74 14.54
C ALA A 363 -25.55 -4.67 14.62
N ALA A 364 -25.44 -3.60 13.84
CA ALA A 364 -26.46 -2.57 13.73
C ALA A 364 -27.73 -3.04 12.98
N GLY A 365 -27.67 -4.20 12.32
CA GLY A 365 -28.81 -4.78 11.60
C GLY A 365 -29.30 -3.95 10.42
N VAL A 366 -28.44 -3.11 9.84
CA VAL A 366 -28.80 -2.23 8.72
C VAL A 366 -28.92 -3.04 7.43
N LYS A 367 -29.90 -2.65 6.59
CA LYS A 367 -30.08 -3.27 5.27
C LYS A 367 -29.39 -2.42 4.21
N MET A 368 -28.68 -3.09 3.32
CA MET A 368 -27.99 -2.48 2.20
C MET A 368 -28.57 -3.00 0.89
N ARG A 369 -28.72 -2.12 -0.10
CA ARG A 369 -29.22 -2.50 -1.42
C ARG A 369 -28.16 -3.25 -2.20
N ARG A 370 -26.90 -2.74 -2.19
CA ARG A 370 -25.73 -3.34 -2.84
C ARG A 370 -25.03 -4.31 -1.90
N THR A 371 -24.40 -5.32 -2.46
CA THR A 371 -23.49 -6.20 -1.72
C THR A 371 -22.26 -5.41 -1.26
N VAL A 372 -21.91 -5.58 0.02
CA VAL A 372 -20.66 -5.03 0.59
C VAL A 372 -19.64 -6.13 0.73
N ARG A 373 -18.49 -5.99 0.10
CA ARG A 373 -17.39 -6.95 0.14
C ARG A 373 -16.17 -6.33 0.83
N ILE A 374 -15.58 -7.09 1.76
CA ILE A 374 -14.26 -6.79 2.30
C ILE A 374 -13.22 -7.58 1.52
N GLY A 375 -12.11 -6.91 1.15
CA GLY A 375 -10.89 -7.51 0.63
C GLY A 375 -9.71 -7.09 1.49
N LEU A 376 -9.04 -8.05 2.15
CA LEU A 376 -7.80 -7.80 2.86
C LEU A 376 -6.66 -8.40 2.03
N TRP A 377 -5.80 -7.50 1.55
CA TRP A 377 -4.82 -7.82 0.51
C TRP A 377 -3.51 -8.31 1.11
N THR A 378 -2.88 -9.32 0.49
CA THR A 378 -1.51 -9.69 0.80
C THR A 378 -0.58 -9.31 -0.35
N GLY A 379 0.72 -9.19 -0.07
CA GLY A 379 1.71 -8.76 -1.07
C GLY A 379 1.64 -7.28 -1.45
N GLU A 380 1.00 -6.45 -0.65
CA GLU A 380 1.01 -5.01 -0.83
C GLU A 380 2.44 -4.48 -0.71
N GLU A 381 3.13 -4.86 0.37
CA GLU A 381 4.51 -4.51 0.71
C GLU A 381 5.53 -4.90 -0.37
N GLN A 382 5.18 -5.85 -1.22
CA GLN A 382 6.00 -6.27 -2.36
C GLN A 382 5.50 -5.70 -3.69
N GLY A 383 4.55 -4.76 -3.64
CA GLY A 383 4.11 -3.96 -4.78
C GLY A 383 2.66 -4.13 -5.21
N LEU A 384 1.71 -4.13 -4.28
CA LEU A 384 0.26 -4.21 -4.49
C LEU A 384 -0.17 -5.51 -5.18
N LEU A 385 0.51 -6.63 -4.89
CA LEU A 385 0.40 -7.84 -5.71
C LEU A 385 -0.98 -8.49 -5.62
N GLY A 386 -1.53 -8.65 -4.40
CA GLY A 386 -2.84 -9.26 -4.18
C GLY A 386 -3.97 -8.44 -4.79
N SER A 387 -4.07 -7.15 -4.47
CA SER A 387 -5.12 -6.29 -5.02
C SER A 387 -5.06 -6.21 -6.55
N ARG A 388 -3.85 -6.24 -7.15
CA ARG A 388 -3.70 -6.31 -8.62
C ARG A 388 -4.16 -7.62 -9.20
N ALA A 389 -3.80 -8.73 -8.55
CA ALA A 389 -4.26 -10.06 -8.97
C ALA A 389 -5.79 -10.13 -8.92
N TYR A 390 -6.38 -9.67 -7.83
CA TYR A 390 -7.82 -9.61 -7.64
C TYR A 390 -8.52 -8.74 -8.70
N VAL A 391 -8.05 -7.50 -8.92
CA VAL A 391 -8.63 -6.60 -9.93
C VAL A 391 -8.50 -7.18 -11.33
N LYS A 392 -7.36 -7.80 -11.65
CA LYS A 392 -7.14 -8.47 -12.93
C LYS A 392 -8.07 -9.65 -13.11
N GLU A 393 -8.32 -10.43 -12.05
CA GLU A 393 -9.19 -11.61 -12.13
C GLU A 393 -10.68 -11.21 -12.23
N HIS A 394 -11.13 -10.20 -11.52
CA HIS A 394 -12.57 -9.89 -11.44
C HIS A 394 -13.01 -8.76 -12.36
N PHE A 395 -12.19 -7.73 -12.59
CA PHE A 395 -12.66 -6.49 -13.20
C PHE A 395 -12.03 -6.16 -14.54
N ALA A 396 -10.71 -6.12 -14.64
CA ALA A 396 -10.02 -5.84 -15.90
C ALA A 396 -8.53 -6.15 -15.83
N ASP A 397 -7.95 -6.55 -16.97
CA ASP A 397 -6.50 -6.59 -17.15
C ASP A 397 -5.99 -5.18 -17.50
N PRO A 398 -5.22 -4.51 -16.63
CA PRO A 398 -4.76 -3.14 -16.87
C PRO A 398 -3.77 -3.02 -18.04
N GLU A 399 -3.09 -4.10 -18.43
CA GLU A 399 -2.15 -4.09 -19.56
C GLU A 399 -2.87 -4.08 -20.92
N LYS A 400 -4.05 -4.68 -20.98
CA LYS A 400 -4.87 -4.80 -22.21
C LYS A 400 -6.12 -3.94 -22.15
N MET A 401 -6.47 -3.43 -20.98
CA MET A 401 -7.74 -2.76 -20.66
C MET A 401 -8.95 -3.59 -21.12
N GLN A 402 -8.87 -4.90 -20.94
CA GLN A 402 -9.94 -5.84 -21.24
C GLN A 402 -10.89 -5.93 -20.04
N LEU A 403 -12.03 -5.27 -20.13
CA LEU A 403 -13.03 -5.23 -19.07
C LEU A 403 -13.78 -6.56 -18.97
N LYS A 404 -14.03 -7.01 -17.73
CA LYS A 404 -14.87 -8.16 -17.41
C LYS A 404 -16.30 -7.71 -17.04
N PRO A 405 -17.31 -8.59 -17.07
CA PRO A 405 -18.69 -8.21 -16.77
C PRO A 405 -18.90 -7.58 -15.38
N GLU A 406 -18.14 -8.00 -14.38
CA GLU A 406 -18.22 -7.46 -13.02
C GLU A 406 -17.72 -6.00 -12.94
N HIS A 407 -16.89 -5.56 -13.87
CA HIS A 407 -16.43 -4.17 -13.93
C HIS A 407 -17.59 -3.18 -13.98
N ALA A 408 -18.63 -3.47 -14.76
CA ALA A 408 -19.81 -2.60 -14.88
C ALA A 408 -20.66 -2.56 -13.62
N LYS A 409 -20.60 -3.60 -12.78
CA LYS A 409 -21.38 -3.75 -11.54
C LYS A 409 -20.65 -3.18 -10.30
N PHE A 410 -19.40 -2.78 -10.44
CA PHE A 410 -18.61 -2.23 -9.35
C PHE A 410 -18.97 -0.77 -9.09
N ASP A 411 -19.25 -0.42 -7.84
CA ASP A 411 -19.62 0.93 -7.43
C ASP A 411 -18.39 1.73 -6.95
N VAL A 412 -17.82 1.34 -5.79
CA VAL A 412 -16.72 2.08 -5.16
C VAL A 412 -15.87 1.17 -4.27
N TYR A 413 -14.58 1.51 -4.13
CA TYR A 413 -13.64 0.93 -3.18
C TYR A 413 -13.10 1.99 -2.21
N PHE A 414 -13.13 1.69 -0.90
CA PHE A 414 -12.55 2.50 0.15
C PHE A 414 -11.35 1.79 0.79
N ASN A 415 -10.22 2.49 0.85
CA ASN A 415 -8.95 1.99 1.38
C ASN A 415 -8.49 2.77 2.61
N ILE A 416 -7.85 2.08 3.57
CA ILE A 416 -7.14 2.70 4.69
C ILE A 416 -5.71 2.16 4.71
N ASP A 417 -4.75 3.07 4.55
CA ASP A 417 -3.33 2.73 4.58
C ASP A 417 -2.44 3.98 4.65
N ASN A 418 -2.44 4.66 5.79
CA ASN A 418 -1.53 5.78 6.11
C ASN A 418 -1.29 5.86 7.63
N GLY A 419 -1.05 4.69 8.26
CA GLY A 419 -0.78 4.59 9.68
C GLY A 419 -2.03 4.58 10.55
N SER A 420 -1.90 5.01 11.81
CA SER A 420 -2.90 4.82 12.86
C SER A 420 -3.67 6.08 13.27
N GLY A 421 -3.42 7.23 12.62
CA GLY A 421 -4.07 8.48 12.97
C GLY A 421 -5.49 8.59 12.44
N LYS A 422 -6.34 9.35 13.11
CA LYS A 422 -7.75 9.53 12.72
C LYS A 422 -7.92 10.07 11.30
N LEU A 423 -9.08 9.78 10.70
CA LEU A 423 -9.44 10.30 9.38
C LEU A 423 -9.71 11.80 9.45
N ARG A 424 -9.12 12.53 8.49
CA ARG A 424 -9.28 13.97 8.33
C ARG A 424 -10.00 14.34 7.03
N GLY A 425 -10.08 13.41 6.08
CA GLY A 425 -10.68 13.65 4.78
C GLY A 425 -10.49 12.52 3.78
N VAL A 426 -10.67 12.85 2.49
CA VAL A 426 -10.57 11.90 1.37
C VAL A 426 -9.75 12.49 0.23
N TYR A 427 -8.89 11.67 -0.38
CA TYR A 427 -8.28 11.96 -1.68
C TYR A 427 -9.21 11.49 -2.80
N LEU A 428 -9.58 12.39 -3.71
CA LEU A 428 -10.53 12.09 -4.79
C LEU A 428 -9.93 11.35 -5.99
N GLN A 429 -8.63 11.17 -6.03
CA GLN A 429 -7.92 10.54 -7.16
C GLN A 429 -8.28 11.16 -8.52
N GLY A 430 -8.44 12.48 -8.55
CA GLY A 430 -8.86 13.20 -9.75
C GLY A 430 -10.34 13.04 -10.12
N ASN A 431 -11.15 12.38 -9.33
CA ASN A 431 -12.59 12.21 -9.56
C ASN A 431 -13.39 13.35 -8.92
N GLU A 432 -13.36 14.52 -9.54
CA GLU A 432 -14.03 15.73 -9.04
C GLU A 432 -15.53 15.53 -8.82
N ALA A 433 -16.17 14.73 -9.66
CA ALA A 433 -17.61 14.46 -9.56
C ALA A 433 -18.02 13.73 -8.27
N ALA A 434 -17.06 13.10 -7.56
CA ALA A 434 -17.29 12.49 -6.24
C ALA A 434 -17.28 13.52 -5.09
N ALA A 435 -16.76 14.73 -5.29
CA ALA A 435 -16.61 15.73 -4.23
C ALA A 435 -17.94 16.11 -3.53
N PRO A 436 -19.06 16.36 -4.23
CA PRO A 436 -20.32 16.68 -3.58
C PRO A 436 -20.83 15.55 -2.68
N ILE A 437 -20.62 14.29 -3.10
CA ILE A 437 -21.02 13.09 -2.35
C ILE A 437 -20.28 13.06 -1.02
N PHE A 438 -18.94 13.14 -1.07
CA PHE A 438 -18.12 13.12 0.12
C PHE A 438 -18.39 14.31 1.04
N ARG A 439 -18.60 15.54 0.52
CA ARG A 439 -18.94 16.69 1.35
C ARG A 439 -20.21 16.44 2.19
N ALA A 440 -21.25 15.89 1.55
CA ALA A 440 -22.48 15.57 2.25
C ALA A 440 -22.29 14.49 3.33
N TRP A 441 -21.50 13.46 3.05
CA TRP A 441 -21.26 12.37 3.99
C TRP A 441 -20.30 12.73 5.13
N MET A 442 -19.40 13.69 4.91
CA MET A 442 -18.46 14.19 5.91
C MET A 442 -19.09 15.16 6.91
N GLU A 443 -20.14 15.88 6.52
CA GLU A 443 -20.77 16.92 7.34
C GLU A 443 -21.09 16.46 8.78
N PRO A 444 -21.71 15.29 9.04
CA PRO A 444 -22.00 14.82 10.38
C PRO A 444 -20.77 14.44 11.23
N PHE A 445 -19.58 14.41 10.61
CA PHE A 445 -18.30 14.07 11.26
C PHE A 445 -17.35 15.26 11.36
N ALA A 446 -17.77 16.46 10.99
CA ALA A 446 -16.93 17.66 11.05
C ALA A 446 -16.38 17.90 12.46
N ASN A 447 -17.18 17.65 13.49
CA ASN A 447 -16.79 17.75 14.90
C ASN A 447 -15.80 16.66 15.34
N LEU A 448 -15.60 15.62 14.53
CA LEU A 448 -14.57 14.60 14.73
C LEU A 448 -13.30 14.86 13.90
N GLY A 449 -13.27 15.99 13.17
CA GLY A 449 -12.14 16.43 12.36
C GLY A 449 -12.12 15.94 10.92
N MET A 450 -13.23 15.35 10.42
CA MET A 450 -13.38 14.91 9.03
C MET A 450 -13.85 16.08 8.17
N THR A 451 -12.91 16.90 7.66
CA THR A 451 -13.24 18.19 7.02
C THR A 451 -12.63 18.42 5.65
N THR A 452 -11.62 17.62 5.26
CA THR A 452 -10.76 17.92 4.10
C THR A 452 -11.06 17.02 2.91
N ILE A 453 -11.19 17.61 1.73
CA ILE A 453 -11.27 16.89 0.46
C ILE A 453 -10.13 17.39 -0.42
N SER A 454 -9.31 16.50 -0.94
CA SER A 454 -8.27 16.84 -1.89
C SER A 454 -8.56 16.22 -3.26
N ILE A 455 -8.51 17.02 -4.32
CA ILE A 455 -8.62 16.51 -5.70
C ILE A 455 -7.43 15.63 -6.09
N ARG A 456 -6.36 15.74 -5.34
CA ARG A 456 -5.08 15.11 -5.65
C ARG A 456 -5.14 13.59 -5.64
N ASN A 457 -4.28 12.98 -6.44
CA ASN A 457 -3.97 11.56 -6.35
C ASN A 457 -3.00 11.33 -5.18
N THR A 458 -3.27 10.30 -4.40
CA THR A 458 -2.27 9.73 -3.50
C THR A 458 -1.76 8.40 -4.07
N GLY A 459 -0.55 8.01 -3.71
CA GLY A 459 0.12 6.82 -4.25
C GLY A 459 0.38 5.78 -3.19
N GLY A 460 0.98 4.67 -3.60
CA GLY A 460 1.65 3.71 -2.72
C GLY A 460 0.76 2.64 -2.09
N THR A 461 -0.56 2.53 -2.43
CA THR A 461 -1.43 1.53 -1.81
C THR A 461 -2.55 1.03 -2.72
N ASP A 462 -3.33 0.05 -2.26
CA ASP A 462 -4.21 -0.84 -3.02
C ASP A 462 -5.35 -0.19 -3.81
N HIS A 463 -5.83 1.01 -3.42
CA HIS A 463 -6.83 1.74 -4.21
C HIS A 463 -6.35 2.02 -5.64
N LEU A 464 -5.02 2.08 -5.85
CA LEU A 464 -4.42 2.25 -7.16
C LEU A 464 -4.67 1.08 -8.11
N SER A 465 -4.88 -0.12 -7.60
CA SER A 465 -5.23 -1.28 -8.43
C SER A 465 -6.59 -1.11 -9.10
N PHE A 466 -7.55 -0.53 -8.38
CA PHE A 466 -8.88 -0.20 -8.88
C PHE A 466 -8.85 1.02 -9.81
N ASP A 467 -8.17 2.08 -9.40
CA ASP A 467 -8.02 3.32 -10.19
C ASP A 467 -7.35 3.04 -11.55
N ALA A 468 -6.40 2.11 -11.58
CA ALA A 468 -5.68 1.70 -12.78
C ALA A 468 -6.57 1.12 -13.90
N VAL A 469 -7.75 0.66 -13.56
CA VAL A 469 -8.74 0.13 -14.52
C VAL A 469 -10.01 0.99 -14.57
N GLY A 470 -9.96 2.24 -14.08
CA GLY A 470 -11.04 3.20 -14.14
C GLY A 470 -12.17 2.96 -13.14
N LEU A 471 -11.96 2.12 -12.13
CA LEU A 471 -12.89 1.92 -11.04
C LEU A 471 -12.69 2.98 -9.94
N PRO A 472 -13.77 3.51 -9.31
CA PRO A 472 -13.65 4.47 -8.23
C PRO A 472 -12.99 3.84 -7.00
N GLY A 473 -11.73 4.17 -6.74
CA GLY A 473 -10.96 3.74 -5.57
C GLY A 473 -10.45 4.96 -4.80
N PHE A 474 -10.74 5.03 -3.51
CA PHE A 474 -10.42 6.19 -2.70
C PHE A 474 -9.60 5.81 -1.46
N GLN A 475 -8.61 6.65 -1.16
CA GLN A 475 -7.80 6.59 0.06
C GLN A 475 -8.19 7.75 0.98
N PHE A 476 -8.26 7.50 2.29
CA PHE A 476 -8.52 8.52 3.27
C PHE A 476 -7.28 9.34 3.61
N ILE A 477 -7.48 10.61 3.97
CA ILE A 477 -6.45 11.46 4.59
C ILE A 477 -6.43 11.13 6.08
N GLN A 478 -5.27 10.75 6.61
CA GLN A 478 -5.08 10.38 8.02
C GLN A 478 -4.07 11.30 8.68
N ASP A 479 -4.24 11.57 9.98
CA ASP A 479 -3.17 12.19 10.77
C ASP A 479 -1.92 11.30 10.71
N PRO A 480 -0.73 11.83 10.41
CA PRO A 480 0.46 11.01 10.22
C PRO A 480 0.97 10.34 11.50
N LEU A 481 0.71 10.90 12.68
CA LEU A 481 1.29 10.46 13.95
C LEU A 481 2.80 10.18 13.82
N GLU A 482 3.25 8.99 14.21
CA GLU A 482 4.64 8.55 14.09
C GLU A 482 4.89 7.68 12.82
N TYR A 483 3.92 7.61 11.88
CA TYR A 483 4.01 6.68 10.75
C TYR A 483 5.28 6.87 9.94
N GLY A 484 5.51 8.06 9.39
CA GLY A 484 6.69 8.35 8.57
C GLY A 484 8.01 8.50 9.33
N THR A 485 7.94 8.75 10.65
CA THR A 485 9.13 9.05 11.46
C THR A 485 9.65 7.82 12.23
N ARG A 486 8.78 6.89 12.60
CA ARG A 486 9.16 5.78 13.49
C ARG A 486 8.60 4.42 13.10
N THR A 487 7.31 4.30 12.74
CA THR A 487 6.67 2.98 12.70
C THR A 487 6.71 2.32 11.32
N HIS A 488 6.56 3.06 10.23
CA HIS A 488 6.49 2.52 8.87
C HIS A 488 7.71 1.66 8.53
N HIS A 489 7.51 0.36 8.37
CA HIS A 489 8.53 -0.66 8.08
C HIS A 489 9.63 -0.84 9.16
N SER A 490 9.32 -0.60 10.44
CA SER A 490 10.31 -0.71 11.52
C SER A 490 9.91 -1.68 12.62
N ASN A 491 10.88 -1.98 13.50
CA ASN A 491 10.65 -2.76 14.73
C ASN A 491 9.76 -2.05 15.75
N MET A 492 9.48 -0.75 15.54
CA MET A 492 8.60 0.06 16.40
C MET A 492 7.15 0.08 15.89
N ASP A 493 6.84 -0.66 14.85
CA ASP A 493 5.46 -0.87 14.39
C ASP A 493 4.75 -1.89 15.26
N VAL A 494 4.28 -1.41 16.42
CA VAL A 494 3.70 -2.23 17.49
C VAL A 494 2.39 -1.64 18.00
N TYR A 495 1.58 -2.48 18.64
CA TYR A 495 0.25 -2.16 19.17
C TYR A 495 0.22 -0.87 20.04
N ASP A 496 1.24 -0.65 20.87
CA ASP A 496 1.31 0.48 21.81
C ASP A 496 1.47 1.85 21.11
N ARG A 497 1.69 1.88 19.79
CA ARG A 497 1.71 3.11 18.97
C ARG A 497 0.34 3.51 18.44
N VAL A 498 -0.70 2.73 18.76
CA VAL A 498 -2.04 2.93 18.21
C VAL A 498 -2.97 3.57 19.24
N GLN A 499 -3.78 4.54 18.80
CA GLN A 499 -4.71 5.28 19.63
C GLN A 499 -6.14 4.75 19.43
N ALA A 500 -6.73 4.12 20.44
CA ALA A 500 -8.06 3.51 20.37
C ALA A 500 -9.17 4.47 19.89
N GLY A 501 -9.10 5.75 20.29
CA GLY A 501 -10.06 6.77 19.88
C GLY A 501 -10.05 7.03 18.38
N ASP A 502 -8.87 6.98 17.76
CA ASP A 502 -8.70 7.21 16.32
C ASP A 502 -9.30 6.05 15.50
N LEU A 503 -9.06 4.79 15.91
CA LEU A 503 -9.62 3.62 15.23
C LEU A 503 -11.15 3.55 15.32
N LYS A 504 -11.70 3.91 16.48
CA LYS A 504 -13.15 4.00 16.67
C LYS A 504 -13.78 5.06 15.76
N GLN A 505 -13.12 6.22 15.62
CA GLN A 505 -13.53 7.27 14.70
C GLN A 505 -13.48 6.78 13.25
N MET A 506 -12.40 6.11 12.84
CA MET A 506 -12.28 5.51 11.51
C MET A 506 -13.44 4.54 11.23
N ALA A 507 -13.68 3.59 12.13
CA ALA A 507 -14.73 2.58 11.96
C ALA A 507 -16.12 3.22 11.82
N ALA A 508 -16.44 4.26 12.61
CA ALA A 508 -17.72 4.96 12.54
C ALA A 508 -17.90 5.70 11.20
N ILE A 509 -16.87 6.38 10.72
CA ILE A 509 -16.89 7.11 9.44
C ILE A 509 -17.03 6.15 8.27
N VAL A 510 -16.14 5.13 8.21
CA VAL A 510 -16.14 4.18 7.08
C VAL A 510 -17.41 3.36 7.04
N ALA A 511 -17.93 2.87 8.18
CA ALA A 511 -19.22 2.17 8.22
C ALA A 511 -20.37 3.03 7.66
N THR A 512 -20.37 4.32 7.98
CA THR A 512 -21.36 5.25 7.43
C THR A 512 -21.20 5.45 5.93
N PHE A 513 -19.97 5.66 5.44
CA PHE A 513 -19.70 5.83 4.01
C PHE A 513 -20.11 4.59 3.21
N VAL A 514 -19.80 3.41 3.73
CA VAL A 514 -20.18 2.13 3.12
C VAL A 514 -21.70 1.97 3.07
N TYR A 515 -22.40 2.26 4.19
CA TYR A 515 -23.85 2.22 4.22
C TYR A 515 -24.48 3.17 3.19
N GLN A 516 -23.97 4.40 3.10
CA GLN A 516 -24.46 5.39 2.16
C GLN A 516 -24.19 4.98 0.71
N ALA A 517 -22.99 4.49 0.39
CA ALA A 517 -22.65 3.98 -0.93
C ALA A 517 -23.58 2.81 -1.32
N ALA A 518 -23.73 1.84 -0.42
CA ALA A 518 -24.53 0.64 -0.68
C ALA A 518 -26.04 0.95 -0.87
N ASN A 519 -26.54 2.08 -0.34
CA ASN A 519 -27.95 2.48 -0.44
C ASN A 519 -28.22 3.64 -1.42
N ARG A 520 -27.15 4.24 -1.98
CA ARG A 520 -27.28 5.30 -2.96
C ARG A 520 -28.06 4.83 -4.20
N GLN A 521 -28.90 5.68 -4.78
CA GLN A 521 -29.67 5.30 -5.96
C GLN A 521 -28.77 5.10 -7.18
N ALA A 522 -27.87 6.04 -7.45
CA ALA A 522 -26.91 5.95 -8.54
C ALA A 522 -25.54 5.45 -8.04
N MET A 523 -24.80 4.74 -8.86
CA MET A 523 -23.39 4.40 -8.60
C MET A 523 -22.52 5.65 -8.49
N PHE A 524 -21.35 5.50 -7.90
CA PHE A 524 -20.33 6.55 -7.89
C PHE A 524 -19.96 6.98 -9.31
N PRO A 525 -19.72 8.28 -9.52
CA PRO A 525 -19.24 8.77 -10.80
C PRO A 525 -17.86 8.18 -11.10
N ARG A 526 -17.62 7.83 -12.36
CA ARG A 526 -16.36 7.29 -12.84
C ARG A 526 -15.60 8.33 -13.66
N LYS A 527 -14.29 8.30 -13.55
CA LYS A 527 -13.41 8.99 -14.48
C LYS A 527 -13.45 8.32 -15.87
N PRO A 528 -13.01 8.98 -16.93
CA PRO A 528 -12.74 8.31 -18.21
C PRO A 528 -11.82 7.10 -18.01
N LEU A 529 -12.07 6.03 -18.77
CA LEU A 529 -11.24 4.83 -18.70
C LEU A 529 -9.78 5.17 -19.06
N PRO A 530 -8.81 4.83 -18.22
CA PRO A 530 -7.41 5.10 -18.51
C PRO A 530 -6.90 4.27 -19.69
N PRO A 531 -5.85 4.71 -20.39
CA PRO A 531 -5.21 3.90 -21.42
C PRO A 531 -4.55 2.66 -20.83
N PRO A 532 -4.34 1.59 -21.64
CA PRO A 532 -3.59 0.42 -21.22
C PRO A 532 -2.25 0.79 -20.59
N GLN A 533 -1.90 0.15 -19.49
CA GLN A 533 -0.66 0.39 -18.78
C GLN A 533 0.43 -0.57 -19.27
N PRO A 534 1.70 -0.12 -19.36
CA PRO A 534 2.78 -1.04 -19.68
C PRO A 534 2.91 -2.14 -18.62
N ALA A 535 3.25 -3.35 -19.06
CA ALA A 535 3.53 -4.45 -18.16
C ALA A 535 4.58 -4.04 -17.10
N ARG A 536 4.32 -4.34 -15.84
CA ARG A 536 5.27 -4.07 -14.75
C ARG A 536 6.27 -5.21 -14.63
N SER A 537 7.45 -4.89 -14.10
CA SER A 537 8.40 -5.93 -13.72
C SER A 537 7.85 -6.75 -12.54
N PRO A 538 8.29 -8.00 -12.35
CA PRO A 538 7.92 -8.82 -11.18
C PRO A 538 8.17 -8.13 -9.84
N ASP A 539 9.12 -7.19 -9.79
CA ASP A 539 9.48 -6.39 -8.62
C ASP A 539 8.59 -5.14 -8.43
N GLY A 540 7.45 -5.05 -9.11
CA GLY A 540 6.48 -3.94 -8.98
C GLY A 540 6.86 -2.62 -9.65
N GLY A 541 8.07 -2.49 -10.20
CA GLY A 541 8.51 -1.30 -10.94
C GLY A 541 7.99 -1.26 -12.39
N PRO A 542 7.84 -0.08 -13.02
CA PRO A 542 7.55 -0.01 -14.44
C PRO A 542 8.71 -0.64 -15.23
N ARG A 543 8.40 -1.49 -16.23
CA ARG A 543 9.41 -1.92 -17.21
C ARG A 543 9.84 -0.70 -18.03
N PRO A 544 11.12 -0.62 -18.43
CA PRO A 544 11.61 0.50 -19.22
C PRO A 544 10.89 0.66 -20.55
#